data_49641077d193a5087a33914ba2d7a02b
#
_entry.id   49641077d193a5087a33914ba2d7a02b
#
_cell.length_a   1.000
_cell.length_b   1.000
_cell.length_c   1.000
_cell.angle_alpha   90.00
_cell.angle_beta   90.00
_cell.angle_gamma   90.00
#
_symmetry.space_group_name_H-M   'P 1'
#
loop_
_entity.id
_entity.type
_entity.pdbx_description
1 polymer ?
#
loop_
_entity_poly.entity_id
_entity_poly.type
_entity_poly.pdbx_seq_one_letter_code
_entity_poly.pdbx_strand_id
1 'polypeptide(L)'
;MKKIIAMLMALLMLGCCAVAEEAVEAKSEGVMTYAEYVAAPLDAEVVIECYVQATQSWWDNKITVYAADQEGAYFLYELACSEEDAAKMVPGAKIKVTGYKAEWGGEVEVDSGATFEFVEGGINYIAEPVDLTAVLGTEELINYQNQLAIFKGMTVKAIEYKNGEPGDDIYVTLTYGDADYSFCVERYLTGPETEVYAAVGALQAGDVVDVTGFVYWYNGINTHITAVAAQ
;
A
#
# COMPACT_ATOMS: atom_id res chain seq x y z
N MET A 1 -57.09 2.53 -53.93
CA MET A 1 -55.77 3.11 -53.78
C MET A 1 -55.35 2.93 -52.37
N LYS A 2 -54.58 1.89 -52.08
CA LYS A 2 -54.15 1.54 -50.71
C LYS A 2 -52.74 2.12 -50.47
N LYS A 3 -52.57 3.05 -49.50
CA LYS A 3 -51.26 3.58 -49.10
C LYS A 3 -50.66 2.65 -48.04
N ILE A 4 -49.56 2.03 -48.38
CA ILE A 4 -48.73 1.23 -47.46
C ILE A 4 -47.82 2.19 -46.75
N ILE A 5 -47.94 2.29 -45.44
CA ILE A 5 -46.99 3.01 -44.58
C ILE A 5 -45.96 1.98 -44.09
N ALA A 6 -44.73 2.13 -44.53
CA ALA A 6 -43.60 1.34 -44.03
C ALA A 6 -43.10 1.98 -42.76
N MET A 7 -43.24 1.26 -41.63
CA MET A 7 -42.71 1.65 -40.30
C MET A 7 -41.30 1.12 -40.16
N LEU A 8 -40.33 2.01 -40.21
CA LEU A 8 -38.91 1.70 -40.02
C LEU A 8 -38.63 1.59 -38.54
N MET A 9 -38.50 0.37 -38.00
CA MET A 9 -38.01 0.14 -36.64
C MET A 9 -36.48 0.29 -36.63
N ALA A 10 -36.01 1.39 -36.07
CA ALA A 10 -34.60 1.54 -35.73
C ALA A 10 -34.32 0.79 -34.40
N LEU A 11 -33.67 -0.36 -34.52
CA LEU A 11 -33.18 -1.13 -33.38
C LEU A 11 -31.94 -0.42 -32.80
N LEU A 12 -32.10 0.35 -31.71
CA LEU A 12 -30.98 0.86 -30.94
C LEU A 12 -30.39 -0.34 -30.18
N MET A 13 -29.27 -0.87 -30.67
CA MET A 13 -28.43 -1.73 -29.85
C MET A 13 -27.68 -0.84 -28.87
N LEU A 14 -28.16 -0.77 -27.64
CA LEU A 14 -27.31 -0.36 -26.50
C LEU A 14 -26.25 -1.45 -26.32
N GLY A 15 -25.04 -1.17 -26.80
CA GLY A 15 -23.86 -1.93 -26.41
C GLY A 15 -23.63 -1.74 -24.93
N CYS A 16 -24.10 -2.68 -24.12
CA CYS A 16 -23.68 -2.79 -22.74
C CYS A 16 -22.22 -3.27 -22.79
N CYS A 17 -21.25 -2.35 -22.65
CA CYS A 17 -19.91 -2.73 -22.30
C CYS A 17 -20.00 -3.27 -20.87
N ALA A 18 -20.17 -4.58 -20.72
CA ALA A 18 -19.88 -5.25 -19.48
C ALA A 18 -18.36 -5.10 -19.29
N VAL A 19 -17.96 -4.22 -18.38
CA VAL A 19 -16.62 -4.27 -17.81
C VAL A 19 -16.61 -5.62 -17.10
N ALA A 20 -15.81 -6.56 -17.57
CA ALA A 20 -15.59 -7.80 -16.86
C ALA A 20 -14.90 -7.40 -15.55
N GLU A 21 -15.58 -7.58 -14.44
CA GLU A 21 -14.97 -7.51 -13.12
C GLU A 21 -13.92 -8.60 -13.10
N GLU A 22 -12.64 -8.25 -12.98
CA GLU A 22 -11.59 -9.24 -12.89
C GLU A 22 -11.88 -10.11 -11.68
N ALA A 23 -11.97 -11.42 -11.91
CA ALA A 23 -12.26 -12.35 -10.83
C ALA A 23 -11.12 -12.32 -9.81
N VAL A 24 -11.44 -12.15 -8.53
CA VAL A 24 -10.47 -12.22 -7.45
C VAL A 24 -9.82 -13.61 -7.46
N GLU A 25 -8.51 -13.65 -7.34
CA GLU A 25 -7.73 -14.88 -7.31
C GLU A 25 -8.16 -15.75 -6.12
N ALA A 26 -8.46 -17.03 -6.38
CA ALA A 26 -8.83 -17.95 -5.32
C ALA A 26 -7.63 -18.25 -4.40
N LYS A 27 -7.83 -18.13 -3.11
CA LYS A 27 -6.83 -18.48 -2.09
C LYS A 27 -6.62 -19.98 -2.01
N SER A 28 -5.42 -20.42 -1.62
CA SER A 28 -5.12 -21.81 -1.32
C SER A 28 -5.91 -22.32 -0.11
N GLU A 29 -6.04 -23.63 0.01
CA GLU A 29 -6.71 -24.25 1.15
C GLU A 29 -6.06 -23.84 2.48
N GLY A 30 -6.89 -23.41 3.45
CA GLY A 30 -6.43 -22.99 4.79
C GLY A 30 -5.87 -21.56 4.84
N VAL A 31 -5.92 -20.82 3.74
CA VAL A 31 -5.54 -19.42 3.68
C VAL A 31 -6.76 -18.54 3.91
N MET A 32 -6.61 -17.50 4.74
CA MET A 32 -7.66 -16.53 5.03
C MET A 32 -7.88 -15.60 3.83
N THR A 33 -9.13 -15.23 3.58
CA THR A 33 -9.47 -14.03 2.80
C THR A 33 -9.04 -12.77 3.55
N TYR A 34 -8.93 -11.63 2.86
CA TYR A 34 -8.63 -10.36 3.54
C TYR A 34 -9.68 -10.01 4.60
N ALA A 35 -10.95 -10.27 4.32
CA ALA A 35 -12.04 -10.04 5.28
C ALA A 35 -11.90 -10.91 6.55
N GLU A 36 -11.49 -12.17 6.43
CA GLU A 36 -11.22 -13.05 7.57
C GLU A 36 -10.00 -12.56 8.36
N TYR A 37 -8.92 -12.13 7.68
CA TYR A 37 -7.76 -11.51 8.32
C TYR A 37 -8.15 -10.25 9.11
N VAL A 38 -8.92 -9.35 8.51
CA VAL A 38 -9.40 -8.13 9.20
C VAL A 38 -10.23 -8.47 10.42
N ALA A 39 -11.13 -9.47 10.34
CA ALA A 39 -12.00 -9.91 11.42
C ALA A 39 -11.27 -10.73 12.52
N ALA A 40 -10.09 -11.27 12.24
CA ALA A 40 -9.31 -12.03 13.21
C ALA A 40 -8.94 -11.13 14.41
N PRO A 41 -9.06 -11.62 15.65
CA PRO A 41 -8.64 -10.85 16.82
C PRO A 41 -7.11 -10.69 16.85
N LEU A 42 -6.62 -9.70 17.60
CA LEU A 42 -5.20 -9.58 17.92
C LEU A 42 -4.73 -10.86 18.63
N ASP A 43 -3.45 -11.20 18.47
CA ASP A 43 -2.80 -12.42 18.95
C ASP A 43 -3.32 -13.72 18.31
N ALA A 44 -4.22 -13.65 17.33
CA ALA A 44 -4.64 -14.85 16.59
C ALA A 44 -3.57 -15.26 15.57
N GLU A 45 -3.37 -16.56 15.42
CA GLU A 45 -2.61 -17.09 14.30
C GLU A 45 -3.35 -16.81 12.99
N VAL A 46 -2.63 -16.31 12.00
CA VAL A 46 -3.15 -15.97 10.67
C VAL A 46 -2.32 -16.69 9.60
N VAL A 47 -2.98 -17.13 8.55
CA VAL A 47 -2.36 -17.66 7.34
C VAL A 47 -2.90 -16.88 6.16
N ILE A 48 -2.02 -16.15 5.49
CA ILE A 48 -2.39 -15.28 4.37
C ILE A 48 -1.55 -15.58 3.13
N GLU A 49 -2.11 -15.37 1.94
CA GLU A 49 -1.37 -15.30 0.67
C GLU A 49 -1.48 -13.89 0.11
N CYS A 50 -0.34 -13.32 -0.24
CA CYS A 50 -0.23 -11.97 -0.75
C CYS A 50 0.95 -11.84 -1.72
N TYR A 51 1.04 -10.68 -2.35
CA TYR A 51 2.10 -10.33 -3.27
C TYR A 51 2.97 -9.23 -2.66
N VAL A 52 4.27 -9.42 -2.69
CA VAL A 52 5.24 -8.40 -2.29
C VAL A 52 5.01 -7.14 -3.14
N GLN A 53 4.92 -5.98 -2.49
CA GLN A 53 4.84 -4.68 -3.15
C GLN A 53 6.16 -3.90 -3.00
N ALA A 54 6.72 -3.94 -1.79
CA ALA A 54 8.02 -3.38 -1.46
C ALA A 54 8.59 -4.06 -0.21
N THR A 55 9.88 -3.91 0.01
CA THR A 55 10.54 -4.41 1.22
C THR A 55 11.42 -3.33 1.83
N GLN A 56 11.55 -3.38 3.14
CA GLN A 56 12.65 -2.71 3.81
C GLN A 56 13.95 -3.49 3.61
N SER A 57 15.07 -2.88 3.92
CA SER A 57 16.40 -3.52 3.84
C SER A 57 16.44 -4.77 4.71
N TRP A 58 16.94 -5.88 4.15
CA TRP A 58 17.23 -7.08 4.93
C TRP A 58 18.34 -6.85 5.94
N TRP A 59 18.18 -7.36 7.15
CA TRP A 59 19.23 -7.37 8.16
C TRP A 59 18.96 -8.47 9.20
N ASP A 60 19.97 -9.04 9.76
CA ASP A 60 19.92 -10.01 10.86
C ASP A 60 18.91 -11.15 10.66
N ASN A 61 18.86 -11.72 9.45
CA ASN A 61 17.91 -12.77 9.04
C ASN A 61 16.43 -12.37 9.11
N LYS A 62 16.12 -11.11 8.87
CA LYS A 62 14.77 -10.57 8.88
C LYS A 62 14.55 -9.62 7.71
N ILE A 63 13.29 -9.52 7.27
CA ILE A 63 12.84 -8.56 6.27
C ILE A 63 11.44 -8.08 6.59
N THR A 64 11.20 -6.78 6.52
CA THR A 64 9.85 -6.20 6.60
C THR A 64 9.30 -6.01 5.20
N VAL A 65 8.04 -6.40 4.99
CA VAL A 65 7.41 -6.44 3.67
C VAL A 65 6.09 -5.67 3.67
N TYR A 66 5.92 -4.78 2.70
CA TYR A 66 4.64 -4.22 2.32
C TYR A 66 4.06 -5.15 1.26
N ALA A 67 2.92 -5.74 1.55
CA ALA A 67 2.30 -6.74 0.70
C ALA A 67 0.83 -6.39 0.42
N ALA A 68 0.30 -6.90 -0.67
CA ALA A 68 -1.11 -6.74 -1.03
C ALA A 68 -1.61 -7.92 -1.85
N ASP A 69 -2.92 -8.08 -1.88
CA ASP A 69 -3.64 -8.86 -2.85
C ASP A 69 -4.75 -7.99 -3.49
N GLN A 70 -5.64 -8.59 -4.28
CA GLN A 70 -6.73 -7.86 -4.91
C GLN A 70 -7.80 -7.35 -3.93
N GLU A 71 -7.81 -7.84 -2.68
CA GLU A 71 -8.82 -7.51 -1.67
C GLU A 71 -8.32 -6.51 -0.64
N GLY A 72 -6.99 -6.45 -0.37
CA GLY A 72 -6.42 -5.55 0.61
C GLY A 72 -4.90 -5.60 0.72
N ALA A 73 -4.39 -4.99 1.77
CA ALA A 73 -2.96 -4.85 1.99
C ALA A 73 -2.54 -5.25 3.41
N TYR A 74 -1.28 -5.64 3.55
CA TYR A 74 -0.72 -6.22 4.76
C TYR A 74 0.65 -5.60 5.05
N PHE A 75 0.94 -5.35 6.31
CA PHE A 75 2.28 -5.06 6.79
C PHE A 75 2.83 -6.28 7.51
N LEU A 76 3.95 -6.80 7.02
CA LEU A 76 4.58 -8.01 7.52
C LEU A 76 5.88 -7.61 8.19
N TYR A 77 5.83 -7.49 9.53
CA TYR A 77 6.94 -6.96 10.30
C TYR A 77 7.99 -8.04 10.57
N GLU A 78 9.23 -7.77 10.18
CA GLU A 78 10.40 -8.60 10.47
C GLU A 78 10.18 -10.12 10.24
N LEU A 79 9.69 -10.50 9.05
CA LEU A 79 9.61 -11.90 8.67
C LEU A 79 10.97 -12.58 8.81
N ALA A 80 10.99 -13.81 9.35
CA ALA A 80 12.19 -14.62 9.38
C ALA A 80 12.62 -14.97 7.93
N CYS A 81 13.74 -14.43 7.48
CA CYS A 81 14.14 -14.45 6.08
C CYS A 81 15.65 -14.62 5.92
N SER A 82 16.08 -15.62 5.17
CA SER A 82 17.50 -15.75 4.78
C SER A 82 17.89 -14.65 3.77
N GLU A 83 19.19 -14.33 3.68
CA GLU A 83 19.68 -13.39 2.67
C GLU A 83 19.39 -13.86 1.23
N GLU A 84 19.45 -15.19 1.00
CA GLU A 84 19.11 -15.78 -0.30
C GLU A 84 17.63 -15.55 -0.66
N ASP A 85 16.72 -15.71 0.30
CA ASP A 85 15.29 -15.51 0.07
C ASP A 85 14.93 -14.03 -0.01
N ALA A 86 15.62 -13.17 0.74
CA ALA A 86 15.45 -11.72 0.63
C ALA A 86 15.70 -11.22 -0.81
N ALA A 87 16.67 -11.80 -1.51
CA ALA A 87 16.94 -11.46 -2.92
C ALA A 87 15.80 -11.87 -3.88
N LYS A 88 14.88 -12.73 -3.45
CA LYS A 88 13.70 -13.19 -4.21
C LYS A 88 12.42 -12.40 -3.83
N MET A 89 12.46 -11.61 -2.74
CA MET A 89 11.37 -10.74 -2.28
C MET A 89 11.25 -9.50 -3.16
N VAL A 90 10.91 -9.70 -4.42
CA VAL A 90 10.73 -8.62 -5.40
C VAL A 90 9.25 -8.33 -5.61
N PRO A 91 8.89 -7.09 -6.04
CA PRO A 91 7.49 -6.76 -6.33
C PRO A 91 6.84 -7.79 -7.26
N GLY A 92 5.63 -8.24 -6.88
CA GLY A 92 4.87 -9.29 -7.59
C GLY A 92 5.23 -10.73 -7.19
N ALA A 93 6.24 -10.96 -6.37
CA ALA A 93 6.49 -12.30 -5.82
C ALA A 93 5.32 -12.70 -4.90
N LYS A 94 4.73 -13.89 -5.12
CA LYS A 94 3.67 -14.41 -4.28
C LYS A 94 4.25 -15.18 -3.10
N ILE A 95 3.80 -14.85 -1.91
CA ILE A 95 4.20 -15.50 -0.67
C ILE A 95 2.98 -15.94 0.14
N LYS A 96 3.12 -17.06 0.86
CA LYS A 96 2.20 -17.48 1.89
C LYS A 96 2.87 -17.32 3.24
N VAL A 97 2.23 -16.56 4.12
CA VAL A 97 2.78 -16.17 5.43
C VAL A 97 1.95 -16.79 6.53
N THR A 98 2.64 -17.33 7.55
CA THR A 98 2.03 -17.82 8.79
C THR A 98 2.65 -17.06 9.96
N GLY A 99 1.82 -16.43 10.77
CA GLY A 99 2.25 -15.63 11.90
C GLY A 99 1.11 -15.24 12.81
N TYR A 100 1.31 -14.23 13.63
CA TYR A 100 0.30 -13.75 14.55
C TYR A 100 -0.08 -12.31 14.21
N LYS A 101 -1.38 -12.01 14.23
CA LYS A 101 -1.88 -10.64 14.02
C LYS A 101 -1.55 -9.80 15.24
N ALA A 102 -0.92 -8.66 15.04
CA ALA A 102 -0.57 -7.72 16.10
C ALA A 102 -1.01 -6.29 15.76
N GLU A 103 -0.85 -5.40 16.72
CA GLU A 103 -1.04 -3.97 16.54
C GLU A 103 0.07 -3.20 17.24
N TRP A 104 0.69 -2.26 16.54
CA TRP A 104 1.71 -1.37 17.09
C TRP A 104 1.39 0.10 16.78
N GLY A 105 1.04 0.87 17.81
CA GLY A 105 0.70 2.30 17.65
C GLY A 105 -0.51 2.55 16.72
N GLY A 106 -1.41 1.57 16.60
CA GLY A 106 -2.57 1.59 15.72
C GLY A 106 -2.32 0.97 14.33
N GLU A 107 -1.07 0.60 13.99
CA GLU A 107 -0.75 -0.18 12.80
C GLU A 107 -1.10 -1.64 13.03
N VAL A 108 -1.94 -2.21 12.15
CA VAL A 108 -2.27 -3.64 12.17
C VAL A 108 -1.29 -4.39 11.29
N GLU A 109 -0.60 -5.35 11.88
CA GLU A 109 0.50 -6.05 11.24
C GLU A 109 0.46 -7.56 11.49
N VAL A 110 1.26 -8.32 10.73
CA VAL A 110 1.70 -9.65 11.12
C VAL A 110 3.02 -9.48 11.85
N ASP A 111 3.05 -9.93 13.11
CA ASP A 111 4.14 -9.69 14.07
C ASP A 111 5.45 -10.38 13.66
N SER A 112 6.53 -9.91 14.26
CA SER A 112 7.88 -10.40 14.05
C SER A 112 8.01 -11.91 14.31
N GLY A 113 8.92 -12.56 13.56
CA GLY A 113 9.15 -13.99 13.65
C GLY A 113 8.14 -14.85 12.87
N ALA A 114 7.18 -14.23 12.17
CA ALA A 114 6.37 -14.95 11.19
C ALA A 114 7.23 -15.60 10.11
N THR A 115 6.76 -16.72 9.59
CA THR A 115 7.43 -17.50 8.54
C THR A 115 6.69 -17.37 7.23
N PHE A 116 7.38 -17.64 6.13
CA PHE A 116 6.76 -17.61 4.80
C PHE A 116 7.29 -18.72 3.91
N GLU A 117 6.56 -19.00 2.84
CA GLU A 117 7.00 -19.78 1.69
C GLU A 117 6.65 -19.06 0.39
N PHE A 118 7.50 -19.18 -0.64
CA PHE A 118 7.16 -18.69 -1.97
C PHE A 118 6.11 -19.61 -2.60
N VAL A 119 5.10 -18.99 -3.22
CA VAL A 119 4.04 -19.71 -3.94
C VAL A 119 4.28 -19.56 -5.44
N GLU A 120 4.41 -20.70 -6.13
CA GLU A 120 4.57 -20.68 -7.60
C GLU A 120 3.25 -20.35 -8.29
N GLY A 121 3.33 -19.60 -9.37
CA GLY A 121 2.17 -19.15 -10.14
C GLY A 121 1.53 -17.91 -9.52
N GLY A 122 0.24 -17.71 -9.84
CA GLY A 122 -0.49 -16.50 -9.47
C GLY A 122 -0.50 -15.45 -10.57
N ILE A 123 -1.16 -14.32 -10.27
CA ILE A 123 -1.41 -13.24 -11.25
C ILE A 123 -0.29 -12.20 -11.31
N ASN A 124 0.76 -12.35 -10.48
CA ASN A 124 1.84 -11.36 -10.35
C ASN A 124 1.29 -9.96 -10.03
N TYR A 125 0.50 -9.86 -8.95
CA TYR A 125 -0.24 -8.66 -8.61
C TYR A 125 0.69 -7.52 -8.14
N ILE A 126 0.56 -6.38 -8.78
CA ILE A 126 1.16 -5.10 -8.37
C ILE A 126 0.03 -4.11 -8.13
N ALA A 127 -0.04 -3.56 -6.92
CA ALA A 127 -1.07 -2.60 -6.55
C ALA A 127 -0.86 -1.26 -7.26
N GLU A 128 -1.95 -0.71 -7.82
CA GLU A 128 -1.97 0.66 -8.28
C GLU A 128 -2.31 1.60 -7.11
N PRO A 129 -1.72 2.81 -7.04
CA PRO A 129 -2.01 3.75 -5.97
C PRO A 129 -3.48 4.19 -5.96
N VAL A 130 -4.15 4.04 -4.83
CA VAL A 130 -5.52 4.53 -4.62
C VAL A 130 -5.47 6.01 -4.24
N ASP A 131 -6.27 6.86 -4.89
CA ASP A 131 -6.37 8.28 -4.51
C ASP A 131 -7.18 8.43 -3.22
N LEU A 132 -6.49 8.67 -2.13
CA LEU A 132 -7.07 8.85 -0.79
C LEU A 132 -7.12 10.30 -0.34
N THR A 133 -6.88 11.26 -1.23
CA THR A 133 -6.88 12.70 -0.89
C THR A 133 -8.20 13.13 -0.24
N ALA A 134 -9.34 12.64 -0.75
CA ALA A 134 -10.67 13.05 -0.25
C ALA A 134 -11.03 12.45 1.12
N VAL A 135 -10.41 11.35 1.53
CA VAL A 135 -10.67 10.70 2.84
C VAL A 135 -9.63 11.08 3.90
N LEU A 136 -8.64 11.88 3.51
CA LEU A 136 -7.62 12.36 4.44
C LEU A 136 -8.28 13.16 5.59
N GLY A 137 -7.96 12.78 6.83
CA GLY A 137 -8.54 13.41 8.03
C GLY A 137 -9.94 12.90 8.42
N THR A 138 -10.49 11.92 7.72
CA THR A 138 -11.73 11.25 8.13
C THR A 138 -11.45 9.95 8.88
N GLU A 139 -12.44 9.46 9.64
CA GLU A 139 -12.35 8.16 10.32
C GLU A 139 -12.26 6.98 9.33
N GLU A 140 -12.62 7.19 8.07
CA GLU A 140 -12.59 6.17 7.03
C GLU A 140 -11.17 5.79 6.64
N LEU A 141 -10.20 6.71 6.77
CA LEU A 141 -8.82 6.52 6.33
C LEU A 141 -8.16 5.28 6.95
N ILE A 142 -8.51 4.93 8.19
CA ILE A 142 -7.94 3.76 8.87
C ILE A 142 -8.25 2.43 8.16
N ASN A 143 -9.31 2.37 7.38
CA ASN A 143 -9.68 1.17 6.60
C ASN A 143 -8.75 0.91 5.42
N TYR A 144 -7.87 1.88 5.10
CA TYR A 144 -6.90 1.81 4.01
C TYR A 144 -5.47 1.57 4.50
N GLN A 145 -5.29 1.13 5.76
CA GLN A 145 -3.96 0.78 6.27
C GLN A 145 -3.23 -0.15 5.29
N ASN A 146 -1.92 0.09 5.15
CA ASN A 146 -0.99 -0.68 4.34
C ASN A 146 -1.19 -0.59 2.82
N GLN A 147 -2.29 -0.02 2.34
CA GLN A 147 -2.51 0.16 0.91
C GLN A 147 -1.53 1.17 0.32
N LEU A 148 -1.12 0.93 -0.91
CA LEU A 148 -0.42 1.93 -1.71
C LEU A 148 -1.42 3.02 -2.09
N ALA A 149 -1.13 4.26 -1.71
CA ALA A 149 -2.01 5.40 -1.91
C ALA A 149 -1.30 6.59 -2.54
N ILE A 150 -2.07 7.46 -3.18
CA ILE A 150 -1.62 8.78 -3.61
C ILE A 150 -2.45 9.86 -2.90
N PHE A 151 -1.76 10.90 -2.42
CA PHE A 151 -2.34 12.11 -1.83
C PHE A 151 -1.93 13.30 -2.70
N LYS A 152 -2.90 13.98 -3.31
CA LYS A 152 -2.67 15.01 -4.31
C LYS A 152 -2.81 16.43 -3.76
N GLY A 153 -2.00 17.34 -4.29
CA GLY A 153 -2.08 18.77 -3.95
C GLY A 153 -1.73 19.08 -2.50
N MET A 154 -0.84 18.30 -1.92
CA MET A 154 -0.37 18.47 -0.55
C MET A 154 0.62 19.64 -0.49
N THR A 155 0.48 20.54 0.48
CA THR A 155 1.44 21.63 0.68
C THR A 155 2.48 21.23 1.72
N VAL A 156 3.75 21.29 1.37
CA VAL A 156 4.85 21.04 2.31
C VAL A 156 4.87 22.11 3.40
N LYS A 157 4.76 21.68 4.66
CA LYS A 157 4.87 22.56 5.82
C LYS A 157 6.26 22.51 6.44
N ALA A 158 6.80 21.29 6.64
CA ALA A 158 8.12 21.07 7.23
C ALA A 158 8.76 19.77 6.71
N ILE A 159 10.07 19.80 6.63
CA ILE A 159 10.95 18.65 6.35
C ILE A 159 11.94 18.57 7.50
N GLU A 160 11.97 17.45 8.22
CA GLU A 160 12.83 17.29 9.40
C GLU A 160 13.58 15.95 9.30
N TYR A 161 14.90 16.01 9.33
CA TYR A 161 15.72 14.80 9.43
C TYR A 161 15.72 14.31 10.88
N LYS A 162 15.48 13.04 11.09
CA LYS A 162 15.37 12.40 12.43
C LYS A 162 16.50 12.74 13.38
N ASN A 163 17.74 12.83 12.91
CA ASN A 163 18.91 13.16 13.70
C ASN A 163 19.44 14.58 13.42
N GLY A 164 18.64 15.45 12.78
CA GLY A 164 19.02 16.81 12.43
C GLY A 164 19.91 16.92 11.18
N GLU A 165 20.29 15.80 10.58
CA GLU A 165 21.13 15.74 9.38
C GLU A 165 20.72 14.55 8.48
N PRO A 166 21.00 14.59 7.16
CA PRO A 166 20.71 13.49 6.24
C PRO A 166 21.38 12.18 6.67
N GLY A 167 20.71 11.04 6.39
CA GLY A 167 21.25 9.68 6.63
C GLY A 167 20.31 8.77 7.40
N ASP A 168 19.20 9.29 7.92
CA ASP A 168 18.13 8.55 8.60
C ASP A 168 16.78 8.96 8.04
N ASP A 169 15.67 8.63 8.71
CA ASP A 169 14.31 8.98 8.29
C ASP A 169 14.17 10.49 8.04
N ILE A 170 13.30 10.83 7.10
CA ILE A 170 12.84 12.21 6.90
C ILE A 170 11.37 12.27 7.32
N TYR A 171 11.08 13.04 8.36
CA TYR A 171 9.70 13.36 8.74
C TYR A 171 9.20 14.54 7.91
N VAL A 172 8.06 14.34 7.27
CA VAL A 172 7.45 15.31 6.36
C VAL A 172 6.09 15.71 6.91
N THR A 173 5.94 16.97 7.25
CA THR A 173 4.62 17.53 7.58
C THR A 173 4.02 18.12 6.34
N LEU A 174 2.87 17.60 5.92
CA LEU A 174 2.10 18.08 4.77
C LEU A 174 0.77 18.65 5.24
N THR A 175 0.36 19.76 4.66
CA THR A 175 -0.94 20.39 4.92
C THR A 175 -1.90 20.08 3.77
N TYR A 176 -3.14 19.68 4.10
CA TYR A 176 -4.25 19.61 3.16
C TYR A 176 -5.50 20.24 3.79
N GLY A 177 -6.10 21.22 3.12
CA GLY A 177 -7.10 22.09 3.74
C GLY A 177 -6.53 22.85 4.93
N ASP A 178 -7.16 22.73 6.09
CA ASP A 178 -6.74 23.40 7.33
C ASP A 178 -6.01 22.46 8.31
N ALA A 179 -5.64 21.24 7.86
CA ALA A 179 -5.06 20.22 8.73
C ALA A 179 -3.67 19.77 8.25
N ASP A 180 -2.85 19.37 9.21
CA ASP A 180 -1.52 18.85 9.00
C ASP A 180 -1.50 17.33 9.18
N TYR A 181 -0.71 16.65 8.35
CA TYR A 181 -0.55 15.22 8.34
C TYR A 181 0.92 14.84 8.33
N SER A 182 1.26 13.77 9.05
CA SER A 182 2.61 13.24 9.11
C SER A 182 2.86 12.19 8.02
N PHE A 183 3.97 12.33 7.32
CA PHE A 183 4.50 11.37 6.36
C PHE A 183 5.96 11.11 6.69
N CYS A 184 6.49 9.98 6.22
CA CYS A 184 7.85 9.59 6.50
C CYS A 184 8.55 9.02 5.25
N VAL A 185 9.73 9.48 4.94
CA VAL A 185 10.68 8.69 4.16
C VAL A 185 11.36 7.76 5.14
N GLU A 186 10.91 6.51 5.17
CA GLU A 186 11.46 5.50 6.07
C GLU A 186 12.78 4.97 5.47
N ARG A 187 13.87 5.08 6.22
CA ARG A 187 15.23 4.87 5.71
C ARG A 187 15.50 3.48 5.17
N TYR A 188 14.82 2.47 5.69
CA TYR A 188 15.02 1.08 5.24
C TYR A 188 14.17 0.73 4.02
N LEU A 189 13.13 1.53 3.71
CA LEU A 189 12.30 1.41 2.51
C LEU A 189 12.84 2.28 1.37
N THR A 190 13.01 3.58 1.61
CA THR A 190 13.43 4.58 0.62
C THR A 190 14.60 5.41 1.18
N GLY A 191 15.71 4.74 1.49
CA GLY A 191 16.85 5.28 2.19
C GLY A 191 17.68 6.32 1.42
N PRO A 192 18.76 6.81 2.05
CA PRO A 192 19.54 7.96 1.57
C PRO A 192 20.15 7.80 0.18
N GLU A 193 20.27 6.56 -0.32
CA GLU A 193 20.78 6.24 -1.66
C GLU A 193 19.71 6.30 -2.76
N THR A 194 18.43 6.53 -2.40
CA THR A 194 17.33 6.55 -3.37
C THR A 194 17.04 7.94 -3.92
N GLU A 195 16.48 7.98 -5.14
CA GLU A 195 15.99 9.22 -5.74
C GLU A 195 14.85 9.85 -4.92
N VAL A 196 14.02 9.02 -4.26
CA VAL A 196 12.92 9.48 -3.41
C VAL A 196 13.45 10.26 -2.22
N TYR A 197 14.46 9.74 -1.53
CA TYR A 197 15.11 10.42 -0.41
C TYR A 197 15.65 11.79 -0.81
N ALA A 198 16.38 11.82 -1.94
CA ALA A 198 16.96 13.06 -2.47
C ALA A 198 15.86 14.06 -2.88
N ALA A 199 14.79 13.60 -3.54
CA ALA A 199 13.69 14.44 -3.98
C ALA A 199 12.93 15.06 -2.80
N VAL A 200 12.59 14.24 -1.79
CA VAL A 200 11.90 14.73 -0.58
C VAL A 200 12.79 15.67 0.22
N GLY A 201 14.08 15.35 0.39
CA GLY A 201 15.02 16.20 1.10
C GLY A 201 15.29 17.57 0.43
N ALA A 202 14.97 17.71 -0.86
CA ALA A 202 15.09 18.96 -1.61
C ALA A 202 13.85 19.85 -1.51
N LEU A 203 12.71 19.34 -1.03
CA LEU A 203 11.46 20.10 -0.89
C LEU A 203 11.61 21.25 0.12
N GLN A 204 10.83 22.28 -0.10
CA GLN A 204 10.79 23.45 0.77
C GLN A 204 9.36 23.74 1.25
N ALA A 205 9.24 24.39 2.40
CA ALA A 205 7.94 24.85 2.87
C ALA A 205 7.24 25.74 1.84
N GLY A 206 6.00 25.40 1.52
CA GLY A 206 5.18 26.04 0.49
C GLY A 206 5.15 25.33 -0.85
N ASP A 207 6.03 24.33 -1.10
CA ASP A 207 5.92 23.51 -2.31
C ASP A 207 4.61 22.72 -2.29
N VAL A 208 4.01 22.55 -3.48
CA VAL A 208 2.81 21.73 -3.66
C VAL A 208 3.21 20.45 -4.38
N VAL A 209 2.85 19.32 -3.79
CA VAL A 209 3.29 18.00 -4.25
C VAL A 209 2.14 16.99 -4.27
N ASP A 210 2.27 16.01 -5.14
CA ASP A 210 1.55 14.74 -5.05
C ASP A 210 2.50 13.72 -4.42
N VAL A 211 2.01 13.02 -3.38
CA VAL A 211 2.82 12.04 -2.64
C VAL A 211 2.21 10.66 -2.76
N THR A 212 3.01 9.69 -3.14
CA THR A 212 2.63 8.27 -3.17
C THR A 212 3.36 7.53 -2.06
N GLY A 213 2.68 6.62 -1.39
CA GLY A 213 3.28 5.80 -0.34
C GLY A 213 2.31 4.78 0.25
N PHE A 214 2.84 3.92 1.12
CA PHE A 214 2.02 2.97 1.87
C PHE A 214 1.41 3.68 3.08
N VAL A 215 0.10 3.50 3.29
CA VAL A 215 -0.65 4.10 4.41
C VAL A 215 -0.26 3.41 5.71
N TYR A 216 0.93 3.71 6.21
CA TYR A 216 1.38 3.25 7.51
C TYR A 216 0.76 4.09 8.64
N TRP A 217 0.59 3.49 9.80
CA TRP A 217 -0.05 4.12 10.96
C TRP A 217 0.87 4.11 12.19
N TYR A 218 1.06 5.26 12.82
CA TYR A 218 1.75 5.34 14.10
C TYR A 218 1.15 6.46 14.95
N ASN A 219 0.18 6.10 15.81
CA ASN A 219 -0.66 7.03 16.55
C ASN A 219 -1.40 8.06 15.66
N GLY A 220 -1.73 7.67 14.46
CA GLY A 220 -2.28 8.46 13.38
C GLY A 220 -1.62 8.10 12.05
N ILE A 221 -2.06 8.74 10.96
CA ILE A 221 -1.44 8.51 9.65
C ILE A 221 0.05 8.88 9.68
N ASN A 222 0.88 8.01 9.16
CA ASN A 222 2.32 8.20 8.98
C ASN A 222 2.79 7.49 7.69
N THR A 223 2.20 7.87 6.56
CA THR A 223 2.44 7.24 5.26
C THR A 223 3.94 7.17 4.95
N HIS A 224 4.42 5.97 4.62
CA HIS A 224 5.80 5.74 4.16
C HIS A 224 5.92 6.06 2.67
N ILE A 225 6.62 7.14 2.36
CA ILE A 225 6.70 7.73 1.02
C ILE A 225 7.52 6.84 0.09
N THR A 226 6.95 6.54 -1.09
CA THR A 226 7.62 5.80 -2.17
C THR A 226 7.83 6.64 -3.43
N ALA A 227 7.11 7.74 -3.58
CA ALA A 227 7.33 8.70 -4.66
C ALA A 227 6.80 10.09 -4.28
N VAL A 228 7.38 11.12 -4.87
CA VAL A 228 6.90 12.51 -4.79
C VAL A 228 6.99 13.16 -6.17
N ALA A 229 5.98 13.93 -6.52
CA ALA A 229 5.95 14.73 -7.76
C ALA A 229 5.55 16.16 -7.42
N ALA A 230 6.36 17.14 -7.84
CA ALA A 230 6.01 18.55 -7.74
C ALA A 230 4.88 18.90 -8.73
N GLN A 231 3.97 19.78 -8.32
CA GLN A 231 2.92 20.34 -9.17
C GLN A 231 3.33 21.69 -9.78
#